data_d8a00ae459ba28f196043778d4246243
#
_entry.id   d8a00ae459ba28f196043778d4246243
#
_cell.length_a   1.000
_cell.length_b   1.000
_cell.length_c   1.000
_cell.angle_alpha   90.00
_cell.angle_beta   90.00
_cell.angle_gamma   90.00
#
_symmetry.space_group_name_H-M   'P 1'
#
loop_
_entity.id
_entity.type
_entity.pdbx_description
1 polymer ?
#
loop_
_entity_poly.entity_id
_entity_poly.type
_entity_poly.pdbx_seq_one_letter_code
_entity_poly.pdbx_strand_id
1 'polypeptide(L)'
;MKLKKLIRNLECLNLEFQSQNGKDGAYPEYFGENRDGYMFITDTINDCYLWFVVDIRKHHFNVDVLKTDMVKQCTTAVELCCNLSYRDMVDYILGMIKLLDTSQLL
;
A
#
# COMPACT_ATOMS: atom_id res chain seq x y z
N MET A 1 2.19 10.66 13.85
CA MET A 1 0.80 10.46 13.38
C MET A 1 0.19 9.27 14.10
N LYS A 2 -1.07 9.38 14.43
CA LYS A 2 -1.75 8.31 15.15
C LYS A 2 -2.25 7.24 14.18
N LEU A 3 -1.98 5.99 14.49
CA LEU A 3 -2.39 4.81 13.75
C LEU A 3 -3.89 4.82 13.38
N LYS A 4 -4.76 5.11 14.34
CA LYS A 4 -6.20 5.11 14.11
C LYS A 4 -6.65 6.05 12.99
N LYS A 5 -5.99 7.21 12.87
CA LYS A 5 -6.32 8.19 11.83
C LYS A 5 -5.89 7.69 10.45
N LEU A 6 -4.72 7.08 10.37
CA LEU A 6 -4.22 6.51 9.12
C LEU A 6 -5.13 5.39 8.63
N ILE A 7 -5.44 4.43 9.49
CA ILE A 7 -6.32 3.31 9.15
C ILE A 7 -7.68 3.83 8.68
N ARG A 8 -8.29 4.75 9.44
CA ARG A 8 -9.59 5.31 9.09
C ARG A 8 -9.59 5.98 7.73
N ASN A 9 -8.58 6.78 7.44
CA ASN A 9 -8.50 7.48 6.16
C ASN A 9 -8.28 6.53 4.99
N LEU A 10 -7.49 5.49 5.19
CA LEU A 10 -7.24 4.51 4.14
C LEU A 10 -8.43 3.57 3.94
N GLU A 11 -9.17 3.23 5.00
CA GLU A 11 -10.42 2.45 4.88
C GLU A 11 -11.46 3.19 4.04
N CYS A 12 -11.52 4.52 4.14
CA CYS A 12 -12.41 5.33 3.30
C CYS A 12 -12.07 5.24 1.81
N LEU A 13 -10.91 4.71 1.47
CA LEU A 13 -10.47 4.50 0.09
C LEU A 13 -10.76 3.09 -0.42
N ASN A 14 -11.57 2.33 0.30
CA ASN A 14 -11.87 0.92 -0.01
C ASN A 14 -10.62 0.04 -0.03
N LEU A 15 -9.72 0.29 0.92
CA LEU A 15 -8.54 -0.53 1.10
C LEU A 15 -8.76 -1.51 2.25
N GLU A 16 -8.40 -2.76 2.05
CA GLU A 16 -8.42 -3.76 3.09
C GLU A 16 -7.09 -3.78 3.85
N PHE A 17 -7.14 -3.58 5.17
CA PHE A 17 -5.96 -3.66 6.03
C PHE A 17 -5.52 -5.11 6.18
N GLN A 18 -4.26 -5.41 5.88
CA GLN A 18 -3.71 -6.76 5.94
C GLN A 18 -2.78 -6.98 7.12
N SER A 19 -1.90 -6.05 7.40
CA SER A 19 -0.89 -6.22 8.44
C SER A 19 -0.41 -4.89 8.96
N GLN A 20 -0.09 -4.89 10.25
CA GLN A 20 0.60 -3.79 10.91
C GLN A 20 2.02 -4.26 11.23
N ASN A 21 3.02 -3.69 10.57
CA ASN A 21 4.46 -4.02 10.64
C ASN A 21 4.74 -5.54 10.60
N GLY A 22 5.99 -5.91 10.65
CA GLY A 22 6.38 -7.32 10.59
C GLY A 22 6.36 -8.08 11.92
N LYS A 23 5.89 -7.46 12.99
CA LYS A 23 5.93 -8.04 14.34
C LYS A 23 5.00 -9.22 14.54
N ASP A 24 3.92 -9.28 13.81
CA ASP A 24 2.96 -10.37 13.84
C ASP A 24 3.39 -11.59 13.00
N GLY A 25 4.56 -11.50 12.38
CA GLY A 25 5.08 -12.54 11.50
C GLY A 25 4.54 -12.52 10.09
N ALA A 26 3.62 -11.61 9.79
CA ALA A 26 3.07 -11.48 8.44
C ALA A 26 3.96 -10.55 7.60
N TYR A 27 4.31 -10.99 6.41
CA TYR A 27 5.04 -10.21 5.40
C TYR A 27 6.34 -9.58 5.92
N PRO A 28 7.20 -10.32 6.66
CA PRO A 28 8.41 -9.75 7.24
C PRO A 28 9.40 -9.23 6.20
N GLU A 29 9.34 -9.73 4.97
CA GLU A 29 10.17 -9.29 3.87
C GLU A 29 9.91 -7.84 3.46
N TYR A 30 8.73 -7.29 3.76
CA TYR A 30 8.41 -5.91 3.43
C TYR A 30 8.73 -4.95 4.56
N PHE A 31 8.53 -5.38 5.81
CA PHE A 31 8.68 -4.48 6.95
C PHE A 31 10.04 -4.61 7.63
N GLY A 32 10.61 -5.81 7.68
CA GLY A 32 11.85 -6.06 8.40
C GLY A 32 11.69 -5.91 9.91
N GLU A 33 12.80 -6.02 10.61
CA GLU A 33 12.82 -5.83 12.05
C GLU A 33 12.77 -4.34 12.40
N ASN A 34 12.05 -4.00 13.46
CA ASN A 34 11.99 -2.65 14.04
C ASN A 34 11.46 -1.57 13.07
N ARG A 35 10.73 -1.96 12.05
CA ARG A 35 10.07 -1.01 11.15
C ARG A 35 8.59 -0.94 11.48
N ASP A 36 8.05 0.27 11.46
CA ASP A 36 6.62 0.49 11.58
C ASP A 36 6.02 0.69 10.21
N GLY A 37 4.88 0.05 9.97
CA GLY A 37 4.22 0.19 8.69
C GLY A 37 2.92 -0.58 8.62
N TYR A 38 2.25 -0.44 7.49
CA TYR A 38 0.98 -1.09 7.21
C TYR A 38 0.96 -1.64 5.81
N MET A 39 0.22 -2.72 5.64
CA MET A 39 -0.03 -3.28 4.33
C MET A 39 -1.53 -3.24 4.05
N PHE A 40 -1.89 -2.72 2.89
CA PHE A 40 -3.27 -2.63 2.42
C PHE A 40 -3.38 -3.27 1.05
N ILE A 41 -4.53 -3.86 0.75
CA ILE A 41 -4.84 -4.32 -0.60
C ILE A 41 -6.13 -3.65 -1.07
N THR A 42 -6.23 -3.43 -2.37
CA THR A 42 -7.44 -2.90 -3.00
C THR A 42 -8.42 -4.02 -3.30
N ASP A 43 -9.66 -3.65 -3.59
CA ASP A 43 -10.58 -4.55 -4.25
C ASP A 43 -10.05 -4.94 -5.64
N THR A 44 -10.50 -6.07 -6.14
CA THR A 44 -10.11 -6.51 -7.48
C THR A 44 -10.75 -5.63 -8.53
N ILE A 45 -9.93 -5.10 -9.43
CA ILE A 45 -10.33 -4.26 -10.56
C ILE A 45 -9.64 -4.80 -11.81
N ASN A 46 -10.38 -5.15 -12.83
CA ASN A 46 -9.84 -5.70 -14.09
C ASN A 46 -8.95 -6.93 -13.86
N ASP A 47 -9.39 -7.82 -12.97
CA ASP A 47 -8.68 -9.05 -12.57
C ASP A 47 -7.32 -8.79 -11.91
N CYS A 48 -7.11 -7.59 -11.39
CA CYS A 48 -5.90 -7.20 -10.70
C CYS A 48 -6.21 -6.52 -9.38
N TYR A 49 -5.26 -6.52 -8.47
CA TYR A 49 -5.32 -5.67 -7.27
C TYR A 49 -3.94 -5.16 -6.91
N LEU A 50 -3.92 -4.09 -6.14
CA LEU A 50 -2.68 -3.47 -5.67
C LEU A 50 -2.44 -3.78 -4.21
N TRP A 51 -1.17 -3.93 -3.89
CA TRP A 51 -0.65 -3.93 -2.53
C TRP A 51 0.00 -2.59 -2.29
N PHE A 52 -0.31 -1.98 -1.15
CA PHE A 52 0.38 -0.78 -0.68
C PHE A 52 1.09 -1.13 0.61
N VAL A 53 2.41 -1.15 0.58
CA VAL A 53 3.23 -1.33 1.78
C VAL A 53 3.67 0.05 2.24
N VAL A 54 3.02 0.57 3.26
CA VAL A 54 3.26 1.89 3.80
C VAL A 54 4.26 1.78 4.95
N ASP A 55 5.44 2.35 4.75
CA ASP A 55 6.51 2.37 5.73
C ASP A 55 6.52 3.74 6.43
N ILE A 56 6.31 3.74 7.74
CA ILE A 56 6.24 4.96 8.54
C ILE A 56 7.62 5.32 9.04
N ARG A 57 8.09 6.47 8.61
CA ARG A 57 9.35 7.05 9.05
C ARG A 57 9.10 8.23 9.98
N LYS A 58 10.15 8.73 10.59
CA LYS A 58 10.05 9.79 11.61
C LYS A 58 9.33 11.04 11.12
N HIS A 59 9.60 11.46 9.88
CA HIS A 59 9.06 12.70 9.32
C HIS A 59 8.37 12.51 7.97
N HIS A 60 8.29 11.27 7.47
CA HIS A 60 7.76 11.02 6.15
C HIS A 60 7.27 9.57 6.03
N PHE A 61 6.71 9.25 4.89
CA PHE A 61 6.23 7.92 4.54
C PHE A 61 6.89 7.45 3.26
N ASN A 62 7.16 6.15 3.19
CA ASN A 62 7.51 5.50 1.94
C ASN A 62 6.38 4.55 1.59
N VAL A 63 6.06 4.45 0.31
CA VAL A 63 5.02 3.55 -0.19
C VAL A 63 5.60 2.67 -1.28
N ASP A 64 5.60 1.38 -1.04
CA ASP A 64 5.96 0.38 -2.04
C ASP A 64 4.68 -0.19 -2.62
N VAL A 65 4.54 -0.14 -3.94
CA VAL A 65 3.34 -0.57 -4.66
C VAL A 65 3.65 -1.83 -5.44
N LEU A 66 2.84 -2.87 -5.21
CA LEU A 66 2.92 -4.11 -5.95
C LEU A 66 1.56 -4.37 -6.61
N LYS A 67 1.58 -5.06 -7.73
CA LYS A 67 0.36 -5.42 -8.45
C LYS A 67 0.29 -6.94 -8.59
N THR A 68 -0.84 -7.52 -8.20
CA THR A 68 -1.15 -8.92 -8.43
C THR A 68 -2.10 -9.03 -9.61
N ASP A 69 -1.70 -9.80 -10.61
CA ASP A 69 -2.54 -10.18 -11.73
C ASP A 69 -3.11 -11.57 -11.45
N MET A 70 -4.42 -11.67 -11.27
CA MET A 70 -5.08 -12.91 -10.87
C MET A 70 -5.15 -13.92 -12.01
N VAL A 71 -5.15 -13.45 -13.24
CA VAL A 71 -5.17 -14.34 -14.43
C VAL A 71 -3.80 -14.97 -14.62
N LYS A 72 -2.75 -14.19 -14.58
CA LYS A 72 -1.37 -14.68 -14.70
C LYS A 72 -0.84 -15.30 -13.42
N GLN A 73 -1.53 -15.10 -12.31
CA GLN A 73 -1.13 -15.58 -10.97
C GLN A 73 0.27 -15.11 -10.59
N CYS A 74 0.57 -13.85 -10.81
CA CYS A 74 1.87 -13.28 -10.47
C CYS A 74 1.72 -11.91 -9.81
N THR A 75 2.71 -11.59 -8.96
CA THR A 75 2.81 -10.31 -8.29
C THR A 75 4.11 -9.65 -8.73
N THR A 76 4.01 -8.40 -9.17
CA THR A 76 5.17 -7.64 -9.63
C THR A 76 5.25 -6.29 -8.92
N ALA A 77 6.47 -5.82 -8.70
CA ALA A 77 6.70 -4.49 -8.17
C ALA A 77 6.31 -3.45 -9.22
N VAL A 78 5.59 -2.42 -8.78
CA VAL A 78 5.18 -1.31 -9.65
C VAL A 78 6.09 -0.11 -9.44
N GLU A 79 6.14 0.39 -8.20
CA GLU A 79 6.87 1.60 -7.89
C GLU A 79 7.14 1.69 -6.40
N LEU A 80 8.27 2.30 -6.03
CA LEU A 80 8.56 2.70 -4.65
C LEU A 80 8.64 4.23 -4.63
N CYS A 81 7.76 4.86 -3.87
CA CYS A 81 7.75 6.31 -3.68
C CYS A 81 8.16 6.66 -2.26
N CYS A 82 9.16 7.51 -2.11
CA CYS A 82 9.78 7.83 -0.83
C CYS A 82 9.57 9.29 -0.44
N ASN A 83 9.76 9.56 0.85
CA ASN A 83 9.77 10.91 1.41
C ASN A 83 8.44 11.66 1.22
N LEU A 84 7.34 10.94 1.32
CA LEU A 84 6.01 11.53 1.19
C LEU A 84 5.53 12.10 2.52
N SER A 85 4.91 13.28 2.47
CA SER A 85 4.09 13.76 3.59
C SER A 85 2.85 12.88 3.71
N TYR A 86 2.13 13.00 4.82
CA TYR A 86 0.88 12.26 4.99
C TYR A 86 -0.11 12.53 3.85
N ARG A 87 -0.29 13.79 3.52
CA ARG A 87 -1.20 14.21 2.44
C ARG A 87 -0.77 13.64 1.09
N ASP A 88 0.52 13.77 0.77
CA ASP A 88 1.06 13.26 -0.49
C ASP A 88 0.98 11.74 -0.57
N MET A 89 1.15 11.05 0.55
CA MET A 89 0.99 9.60 0.62
C MET A 89 -0.44 9.18 0.27
N VAL A 90 -1.45 9.85 0.86
CA VAL A 90 -2.86 9.56 0.56
C VAL A 90 -3.18 9.86 -0.90
N ASP A 91 -2.73 11.02 -1.41
CA ASP A 91 -2.94 11.39 -2.81
C ASP A 91 -2.26 10.42 -3.78
N TYR A 92 -1.07 9.94 -3.42
CA TYR A 92 -0.34 8.95 -4.21
C TYR A 92 -1.11 7.62 -4.30
N ILE A 93 -1.60 7.12 -3.16
CA ILE A 93 -2.40 5.89 -3.12
C ILE A 93 -3.66 6.03 -3.97
N LEU A 94 -4.38 7.15 -3.84
CA LEU A 94 -5.57 7.44 -4.66
C LEU A 94 -5.24 7.45 -6.15
N GLY A 95 -4.13 8.08 -6.53
CA GLY A 95 -3.69 8.13 -7.92
C GLY A 95 -3.38 6.76 -8.49
N MET A 96 -2.74 5.89 -7.72
CA MET A 96 -2.42 4.52 -8.16
C MET A 96 -3.68 3.67 -8.34
N ILE A 97 -4.65 3.81 -7.44
CA ILE A 97 -5.94 3.10 -7.55
C ILE A 97 -6.67 3.55 -8.83
N LYS A 98 -6.65 4.85 -9.11
CA LYS A 98 -7.26 5.41 -10.32
C LYS A 98 -6.61 4.87 -11.59
N LEU A 99 -5.27 4.75 -11.61
CA LEU A 99 -4.55 4.16 -12.73
C LEU A 99 -4.94 2.70 -12.95
N LEU A 100 -5.12 1.93 -11.87
CA LEU A 100 -5.59 0.55 -11.97
C LEU A 100 -6.98 0.49 -12.56
N ASP A 101 -7.90 1.34 -12.10
CA ASP A 101 -9.29 1.38 -12.56
C ASP A 101 -9.40 1.74 -14.05
N THR A 102 -8.53 2.60 -14.54
CA THR A 102 -8.50 3.02 -15.95
C THR A 102 -7.64 2.11 -16.84
N SER A 103 -7.10 1.03 -16.28
CA SER A 103 -6.19 0.09 -16.99
C SER A 103 -4.93 0.75 -17.53
N GLN A 104 -4.49 1.86 -16.92
CA GLN A 104 -3.27 2.57 -17.30
C GLN A 104 -2.04 2.10 -16.52
N LEU A 105 -2.23 1.23 -15.56
CA LEU A 105 -1.14 0.67 -14.75
C LEU A 105 -0.63 -0.60 -15.42
N LEU A 106 0.64 -0.60 -15.74
CA LEU A 106 1.31 -1.74 -16.39
C LEU A 106 1.70 -2.83 -15.39
#